data_0768793bc1ca5a835266d8a51832a213
#
_entry.id   0768793bc1ca5a835266d8a51832a213
#
_cell.length_a   1.000
_cell.length_b   1.000
_cell.length_c   1.000
_cell.angle_alpha   90.00
_cell.angle_beta   90.00
_cell.angle_gamma   90.00
#
_symmetry.space_group_name_H-M   'P 1'
#
loop_
_entity.id
_entity.type
_entity.pdbx_description
1 polymer ?
#
loop_
_entity_poly.entity_id
_entity_poly.type
_entity_poly.pdbx_seq_one_letter_code
_entity_poly.pdbx_strand_id
1 'polypeptide(L)'
;MRIVVMGAGAVGCYFGGMLARAGHEVTLVARPVHVEAIRREGLVIERADGLHRVELAATDAPAAVAGADLVLFCVKSTDTEIAGETIRPHLAPSTAIWSLQNGVDNAERLAATLERAVSASVVYVAAGMAGPGHVRHHGRGELIVEPGPGNEAFAAAFTAAGLPVTVSAEVTGALWTKLVINCAYNAISAIAELPYGVFVAEPGVPDMMRDVVEECRAVASASGIALPDDLWDQVRAIASTMEGQMSSTAMDLARGRPTEIDHLNGYVVTKGAALGVATPVNRALLLLVKLRERAAAGVGRSFRPARPRPSHRPS
;
A
#
# COMPACT_ATOMS: atom_id res chain seq x y z
N MET A 1 16.49 -1.00 19.82
CA MET A 1 16.74 -1.64 18.51
C MET A 1 17.03 -0.56 17.50
N ARG A 2 17.88 -0.87 16.55
CA ARG A 2 18.15 -0.03 15.39
C ARG A 2 17.27 -0.45 14.22
N ILE A 3 16.35 0.41 13.82
CA ILE A 3 15.34 0.13 12.80
C ILE A 3 15.54 1.10 11.63
N VAL A 4 15.56 0.59 10.42
CA VAL A 4 15.61 1.41 9.23
C VAL A 4 14.33 1.22 8.41
N VAL A 5 13.70 2.30 8.04
CA VAL A 5 12.51 2.29 7.18
C VAL A 5 12.95 2.64 5.76
N MET A 6 12.92 1.66 4.87
CA MET A 6 13.17 1.89 3.45
C MET A 6 11.88 2.30 2.76
N GLY A 7 11.75 3.60 2.47
CA GLY A 7 10.55 4.19 1.90
C GLY A 7 9.69 4.93 2.92
N ALA A 8 10.01 6.20 3.20
CA ALA A 8 9.25 7.06 4.10
C ALA A 8 8.01 7.65 3.41
N GLY A 9 7.13 6.80 2.90
CA GLY A 9 5.74 7.09 2.55
C GLY A 9 4.84 7.09 3.79
N ALA A 10 3.51 7.06 3.61
CA ALA A 10 2.57 7.12 4.73
C ALA A 10 2.75 5.95 5.71
N VAL A 11 2.88 4.73 5.22
CA VAL A 11 3.10 3.52 6.03
C VAL A 11 4.44 3.65 6.78
N GLY A 12 5.53 3.90 6.06
CA GLY A 12 6.86 3.99 6.66
C GLY A 12 6.99 5.11 7.68
N CYS A 13 6.45 6.31 7.39
CA CYS A 13 6.44 7.43 8.34
C CYS A 13 5.63 7.10 9.59
N TYR A 14 4.46 6.46 9.46
CA TYR A 14 3.63 6.12 10.62
C TYR A 14 4.33 5.10 11.54
N PHE A 15 4.71 3.94 10.99
CA PHE A 15 5.35 2.90 11.80
C PHE A 15 6.71 3.33 12.35
N GLY A 16 7.55 3.93 11.50
CA GLY A 16 8.86 4.44 11.92
C GLY A 16 8.74 5.51 13.00
N GLY A 17 7.81 6.44 12.84
CA GLY A 17 7.58 7.49 13.82
C GLY A 17 7.04 6.98 15.14
N MET A 18 6.13 6.01 15.14
CA MET A 18 5.62 5.39 16.37
C MET A 18 6.71 4.64 17.13
N LEU A 19 7.58 3.91 16.41
CA LEU A 19 8.73 3.22 17.00
C LEU A 19 9.76 4.19 17.58
N ALA A 20 10.05 5.30 16.88
CA ALA A 20 10.93 6.34 17.42
C ALA A 20 10.37 6.97 18.70
N ARG A 21 9.06 7.24 18.77
CA ARG A 21 8.39 7.71 20.01
C ARG A 21 8.50 6.71 21.15
N ALA A 22 8.58 5.42 20.87
CA ALA A 22 8.79 4.38 21.86
C ALA A 22 10.27 4.21 22.28
N GLY A 23 11.18 5.07 21.78
CA GLY A 23 12.58 5.08 22.17
C GLY A 23 13.48 4.18 21.35
N HIS A 24 13.02 3.68 20.18
CA HIS A 24 13.88 2.96 19.25
C HIS A 24 14.72 3.93 18.39
N GLU A 25 15.93 3.50 18.03
CA GLU A 25 16.77 4.22 17.06
C GLU A 25 16.21 3.99 15.66
N VAL A 26 15.54 4.99 15.10
CA VAL A 26 14.87 4.89 13.78
C VAL A 26 15.52 5.83 12.77
N THR A 27 15.83 5.29 11.59
CA THR A 27 16.25 6.08 10.44
C THR A 27 15.26 5.88 9.29
N LEU A 28 14.74 6.98 8.75
CA LEU A 28 13.88 6.96 7.56
C LEU A 28 14.72 7.18 6.30
N VAL A 29 14.69 6.23 5.36
CA VAL A 29 15.25 6.42 4.03
C VAL A 29 14.16 6.94 3.11
N ALA A 30 14.33 8.15 2.59
CA ALA A 30 13.28 8.90 1.90
C ALA A 30 13.81 9.70 0.72
N ARG A 31 12.92 10.20 -0.12
CA ARG A 31 13.26 11.18 -1.15
C ARG A 31 13.71 12.51 -0.50
N PRO A 32 14.61 13.28 -1.15
CA PRO A 32 15.20 14.48 -0.58
C PRO A 32 14.20 15.47 0.04
N VAL A 33 13.06 15.70 -0.61
CA VAL A 33 12.00 16.61 -0.12
C VAL A 33 11.46 16.21 1.27
N HIS A 34 11.35 14.91 1.55
CA HIS A 34 10.93 14.43 2.88
C HIS A 34 12.08 14.49 3.87
N VAL A 35 13.30 14.16 3.44
CA VAL A 35 14.51 14.23 4.28
C VAL A 35 14.75 15.65 4.79
N GLU A 36 14.70 16.63 3.90
CA GLU A 36 14.87 18.06 4.26
C GLU A 36 13.81 18.54 5.25
N ALA A 37 12.54 18.18 5.02
CA ALA A 37 11.45 18.54 5.92
C ALA A 37 11.63 17.92 7.31
N ILE A 38 11.95 16.62 7.37
CA ILE A 38 12.14 15.89 8.63
C ILE A 38 13.36 16.42 9.40
N ARG A 39 14.48 16.71 8.73
CA ARG A 39 15.67 17.27 9.36
C ARG A 39 15.44 18.68 9.95
N ARG A 40 14.58 19.46 9.31
CA ARG A 40 14.28 20.83 9.75
C ARG A 40 13.29 20.88 10.90
N GLU A 41 12.26 20.02 10.88
CA GLU A 41 11.08 20.15 11.73
C GLU A 41 10.73 18.89 12.53
N GLY A 42 11.49 17.79 12.37
CA GLY A 42 11.08 16.46 12.83
C GLY A 42 10.01 15.86 11.94
N LEU A 43 9.71 14.59 12.16
CA LEU A 43 8.56 13.92 11.54
C LEU A 43 7.28 14.35 12.27
N VAL A 44 6.30 14.85 11.54
CA VAL A 44 4.99 15.20 12.09
C VAL A 44 4.02 14.03 11.87
N ILE A 45 3.46 13.52 12.97
CA ILE A 45 2.39 12.50 12.94
C ILE A 45 1.12 13.19 13.43
N GLU A 46 0.14 13.32 12.54
CA GLU A 46 -1.19 13.80 12.86
C GLU A 46 -2.10 12.60 13.16
N ARG A 47 -2.68 12.59 14.37
CA ARG A 47 -3.57 11.54 14.86
C ARG A 47 -4.83 12.19 15.46
N ALA A 48 -5.81 11.35 15.83
CA ALA A 48 -7.03 11.82 16.50
C ALA A 48 -6.76 12.58 17.81
N ASP A 49 -5.65 12.26 18.49
CA ASP A 49 -5.20 12.88 19.74
C ASP A 49 -4.31 14.12 19.54
N GLY A 50 -4.10 14.55 18.28
CA GLY A 50 -3.37 15.77 17.94
C GLY A 50 -2.13 15.58 17.05
N LEU A 51 -1.30 16.62 17.00
CA LEU A 51 -0.04 16.64 16.25
C LEU A 51 1.12 16.25 17.15
N HIS A 52 1.88 15.27 16.72
CA HIS A 52 3.08 14.79 17.42
C HIS A 52 4.31 15.02 16.55
N ARG A 53 5.29 15.79 17.09
CA ARG A 53 6.60 15.94 16.46
C ARG A 53 7.54 14.86 17.00
N VAL A 54 8.23 14.19 16.11
CA VAL A 54 9.13 13.08 16.43
C VAL A 54 10.50 13.37 15.84
N GLU A 55 11.48 13.52 16.73
CA GLU A 55 12.88 13.63 16.32
C GLU A 55 13.41 12.25 15.95
N LEU A 56 13.86 12.09 14.71
CA LEU A 56 14.47 10.88 14.20
C LEU A 56 15.39 11.18 13.01
N ALA A 57 16.27 10.24 12.70
CA ALA A 57 17.18 10.38 11.57
C ALA A 57 16.44 10.19 10.24
N ALA A 58 16.79 11.02 9.25
CA ALA A 58 16.31 10.88 7.87
C ALA A 58 17.44 11.07 6.87
N THR A 59 17.48 10.25 5.84
CA THR A 59 18.48 10.27 4.78
C THR A 59 17.92 9.79 3.45
N ASP A 60 18.55 10.12 2.37
CA ASP A 60 18.31 9.56 1.04
C ASP A 60 19.31 8.44 0.67
N ALA A 61 20.28 8.16 1.55
CA ALA A 61 21.31 7.17 1.33
C ALA A 61 20.83 5.74 1.71
N PRO A 62 20.75 4.79 0.75
CA PRO A 62 20.39 3.39 1.03
C PRO A 62 21.34 2.69 2.00
N ALA A 63 22.60 3.13 2.07
CA ALA A 63 23.62 2.61 2.98
C ALA A 63 23.24 2.74 4.47
N ALA A 64 22.23 3.54 4.81
CA ALA A 64 21.71 3.65 6.17
C ALA A 64 21.21 2.32 6.75
N VAL A 65 20.90 1.31 5.93
CA VAL A 65 20.50 -0.03 6.39
C VAL A 65 21.66 -0.80 7.03
N ALA A 66 22.91 -0.34 6.89
CA ALA A 66 24.05 -1.00 7.49
C ALA A 66 23.95 -1.04 9.02
N GLY A 67 24.04 -2.25 9.59
CA GLY A 67 23.94 -2.49 11.04
C GLY A 67 22.54 -2.32 11.62
N ALA A 68 21.48 -2.29 10.80
CA ALA A 68 20.12 -2.36 11.29
C ALA A 68 19.79 -3.75 11.85
N ASP A 69 19.05 -3.80 12.96
CA ASP A 69 18.45 -5.03 13.46
C ASP A 69 17.28 -5.45 12.57
N LEU A 70 16.48 -4.45 12.13
CA LEU A 70 15.28 -4.64 11.34
C LEU A 70 15.19 -3.57 10.24
N VAL A 71 14.91 -3.98 9.01
CA VAL A 71 14.49 -3.11 7.92
C VAL A 71 13.00 -3.27 7.66
N LEU A 72 12.25 -2.17 7.78
CA LEU A 72 10.85 -2.07 7.33
C LEU A 72 10.85 -1.62 5.88
N PHE A 73 10.51 -2.52 4.96
CA PHE A 73 10.50 -2.21 3.54
C PHE A 73 9.11 -1.72 3.12
N CYS A 74 9.01 -0.41 2.88
CA CYS A 74 7.77 0.34 2.70
C CYS A 74 7.70 1.12 1.37
N VAL A 75 8.55 0.81 0.41
CA VAL A 75 8.49 1.43 -0.93
C VAL A 75 7.24 0.96 -1.68
N LYS A 76 6.87 1.66 -2.75
CA LYS A 76 5.79 1.17 -3.61
C LYS A 76 6.19 -0.13 -4.30
N SER A 77 5.20 -0.97 -4.61
CA SER A 77 5.40 -2.27 -5.26
C SER A 77 6.14 -2.16 -6.60
N THR A 78 6.02 -1.02 -7.29
CA THR A 78 6.74 -0.69 -8.53
C THR A 78 8.24 -0.48 -8.34
N ASP A 79 8.69 -0.19 -7.12
CA ASP A 79 10.07 0.16 -6.80
C ASP A 79 10.80 -0.96 -6.05
N THR A 80 10.17 -2.14 -5.89
CA THR A 80 10.65 -3.22 -5.03
C THR A 80 12.04 -3.69 -5.42
N GLU A 81 12.26 -4.05 -6.68
CA GLU A 81 13.53 -4.58 -7.16
C GLU A 81 14.63 -3.50 -7.10
N ILE A 82 14.35 -2.31 -7.62
CA ILE A 82 15.32 -1.21 -7.65
C ILE A 82 15.77 -0.85 -6.24
N ALA A 83 14.83 -0.70 -5.31
CA ALA A 83 15.15 -0.39 -3.93
C ALA A 83 15.87 -1.55 -3.24
N GLY A 84 15.48 -2.79 -3.52
CA GLY A 84 16.17 -4.00 -3.05
C GLY A 84 17.63 -4.03 -3.48
N GLU A 85 17.90 -3.85 -4.77
CA GLU A 85 19.27 -3.81 -5.33
C GLU A 85 20.15 -2.74 -4.65
N THR A 86 19.58 -1.56 -4.35
CA THR A 86 20.34 -0.48 -3.71
C THR A 86 20.73 -0.77 -2.26
N ILE A 87 19.90 -1.51 -1.50
CA ILE A 87 20.21 -1.83 -0.10
C ILE A 87 21.02 -3.13 0.06
N ARG A 88 20.93 -4.07 -0.91
CA ARG A 88 21.57 -5.39 -0.83
C ARG A 88 23.04 -5.33 -0.40
N PRO A 89 23.93 -4.47 -0.99
CA PRO A 89 25.35 -4.43 -0.63
C PRO A 89 25.63 -3.97 0.81
N HIS A 90 24.63 -3.38 1.49
CA HIS A 90 24.80 -2.76 2.80
C HIS A 90 24.17 -3.57 3.93
N LEU A 91 23.42 -4.64 3.61
CA LEU A 91 22.71 -5.45 4.59
C LEU A 91 23.67 -6.38 5.32
N ALA A 92 23.65 -6.36 6.66
CA ALA A 92 24.34 -7.37 7.46
C ALA A 92 23.60 -8.73 7.37
N PRO A 93 24.30 -9.88 7.50
CA PRO A 93 23.65 -11.19 7.47
C PRO A 93 22.53 -11.37 8.51
N SER A 94 22.68 -10.72 9.68
CA SER A 94 21.73 -10.79 10.80
C SER A 94 20.52 -9.84 10.68
N THR A 95 20.53 -8.89 9.73
CA THR A 95 19.43 -7.92 9.57
C THR A 95 18.15 -8.63 9.14
N ALA A 96 17.10 -8.52 9.93
CA ALA A 96 15.75 -8.96 9.54
C ALA A 96 15.10 -7.94 8.57
N ILE A 97 14.24 -8.43 7.69
CA ILE A 97 13.54 -7.58 6.71
C ILE A 97 12.07 -7.93 6.70
N TRP A 98 11.21 -6.96 6.98
CA TRP A 98 9.77 -7.09 6.84
C TRP A 98 9.27 -6.28 5.66
N SER A 99 8.57 -6.93 4.72
CA SER A 99 7.89 -6.23 3.62
C SER A 99 6.52 -5.74 4.11
N LEU A 100 6.38 -4.43 4.24
CA LEU A 100 5.14 -3.75 4.65
C LEU A 100 4.40 -3.18 3.43
N GLN A 101 4.49 -3.84 2.30
CA GLN A 101 3.93 -3.39 1.03
C GLN A 101 2.53 -3.96 0.79
N ASN A 102 1.72 -3.28 0.00
CA ASN A 102 0.45 -3.82 -0.48
C ASN A 102 0.70 -4.84 -1.60
N GLY A 103 -0.21 -5.81 -1.74
CA GLY A 103 -0.05 -6.92 -2.70
C GLY A 103 0.43 -8.19 -2.01
N VAL A 104 0.60 -9.25 -2.78
CA VAL A 104 0.87 -10.59 -2.25
C VAL A 104 2.23 -11.14 -2.65
N ASP A 105 2.90 -10.56 -3.64
CA ASP A 105 4.14 -11.04 -4.25
C ASP A 105 5.38 -10.25 -3.86
N ASN A 106 5.23 -9.12 -3.16
CA ASN A 106 6.33 -8.20 -2.88
C ASN A 106 7.44 -8.81 -2.01
N ALA A 107 7.09 -9.61 -0.99
CA ALA A 107 8.09 -10.25 -0.14
C ALA A 107 8.90 -11.29 -0.93
N GLU A 108 8.26 -12.07 -1.81
CA GLU A 108 8.93 -13.03 -2.69
C GLU A 108 9.85 -12.34 -3.69
N ARG A 109 9.38 -11.28 -4.36
CA ARG A 109 10.16 -10.46 -5.30
C ARG A 109 11.37 -9.82 -4.62
N LEU A 110 11.16 -9.25 -3.44
CA LEU A 110 12.23 -8.66 -2.64
C LEU A 110 13.23 -9.73 -2.17
N ALA A 111 12.77 -10.89 -1.72
CA ALA A 111 13.63 -12.00 -1.31
C ALA A 111 14.51 -12.51 -2.48
N ALA A 112 13.94 -12.62 -3.68
CA ALA A 112 14.67 -12.97 -4.89
C ALA A 112 15.75 -11.92 -5.23
N THR A 113 15.41 -10.61 -5.12
CA THR A 113 16.35 -9.51 -5.38
C THR A 113 17.49 -9.47 -4.37
N LEU A 114 17.18 -9.70 -3.08
CA LEU A 114 18.15 -9.63 -1.99
C LEU A 114 18.93 -10.94 -1.80
N GLU A 115 18.50 -12.03 -2.45
CA GLU A 115 19.04 -13.40 -2.30
C GLU A 115 19.02 -13.86 -0.82
N ARG A 116 17.95 -13.48 -0.08
CA ARG A 116 17.79 -13.79 1.33
C ARG A 116 16.32 -13.77 1.76
N ALA A 117 16.04 -14.34 2.94
CA ALA A 117 14.69 -14.35 3.51
C ALA A 117 14.17 -12.92 3.78
N VAL A 118 12.92 -12.70 3.43
CA VAL A 118 12.12 -11.51 3.73
C VAL A 118 10.81 -11.98 4.33
N SER A 119 10.44 -11.47 5.50
CA SER A 119 9.15 -11.81 6.10
C SER A 119 8.04 -11.01 5.45
N ALA A 120 7.04 -11.71 4.94
CA ALA A 120 5.82 -11.10 4.45
C ALA A 120 5.01 -10.51 5.62
N SER A 121 4.35 -9.37 5.39
CA SER A 121 3.53 -8.74 6.42
C SER A 121 2.25 -8.17 5.83
N VAL A 122 1.13 -8.38 6.53
CA VAL A 122 -0.13 -7.70 6.23
C VAL A 122 -0.19 -6.42 7.07
N VAL A 123 -0.40 -5.30 6.41
CA VAL A 123 -0.48 -3.98 7.04
C VAL A 123 -1.91 -3.48 7.01
N TYR A 124 -2.51 -3.29 8.18
CA TYR A 124 -3.83 -2.69 8.32
C TYR A 124 -3.67 -1.29 8.92
N VAL A 125 -3.42 -0.31 8.09
CA VAL A 125 -3.32 1.10 8.50
C VAL A 125 -4.01 2.01 7.50
N ALA A 126 -4.78 2.94 7.99
CA ALA A 126 -5.32 4.04 7.22
C ALA A 126 -4.44 5.28 7.48
N ALA A 127 -3.54 5.59 6.57
CA ALA A 127 -2.62 6.72 6.68
C ALA A 127 -2.35 7.36 5.31
N GLY A 128 -2.09 8.64 5.31
CA GLY A 128 -1.75 9.42 4.12
C GLY A 128 -0.72 10.48 4.41
N MET A 129 0.09 10.85 3.41
CA MET A 129 0.98 12.01 3.54
C MET A 129 0.18 13.30 3.41
N ALA A 130 0.19 14.14 4.45
CA ALA A 130 -0.39 15.47 4.43
C ALA A 130 0.56 16.50 3.79
N GLY A 131 1.87 16.22 3.81
CA GLY A 131 2.92 17.03 3.21
C GLY A 131 4.30 16.36 3.35
N PRO A 132 5.38 17.01 2.90
CA PRO A 132 6.73 16.53 3.17
C PRO A 132 6.99 16.40 4.68
N GLY A 133 7.43 15.21 5.13
CA GLY A 133 7.67 14.94 6.55
C GLY A 133 6.42 15.00 7.46
N HIS A 134 5.21 14.99 6.88
CA HIS A 134 3.96 15.04 7.63
C HIS A 134 3.03 13.89 7.20
N VAL A 135 2.78 12.96 8.10
CA VAL A 135 1.85 11.83 7.92
C VAL A 135 0.59 12.05 8.76
N ARG A 136 -0.57 11.82 8.15
CA ARG A 136 -1.87 11.81 8.83
C ARG A 136 -2.36 10.37 8.97
N HIS A 137 -2.66 9.98 10.20
CA HIS A 137 -3.20 8.69 10.56
C HIS A 137 -4.71 8.78 10.76
N HIS A 138 -5.45 7.97 10.01
CA HIS A 138 -6.92 7.95 10.03
C HIS A 138 -7.49 6.79 10.83
N GLY A 139 -6.66 5.83 11.23
CA GLY A 139 -7.08 4.69 12.05
C GLY A 139 -6.36 3.40 11.72
N ARG A 140 -6.59 2.40 12.57
CA ARG A 140 -5.94 1.09 12.55
C ARG A 140 -4.43 1.23 12.83
N GLY A 141 -3.63 0.20 12.60
CA GLY A 141 -2.18 0.19 12.83
C GLY A 141 -1.67 -1.22 13.12
N GLU A 142 -2.52 -2.24 12.90
CA GLU A 142 -2.21 -3.63 13.15
C GLU A 142 -1.37 -4.23 12.03
N LEU A 143 -0.46 -5.12 12.41
CA LEU A 143 0.33 -5.94 11.49
C LEU A 143 0.11 -7.42 11.77
N ILE A 144 0.14 -8.23 10.71
CA ILE A 144 0.37 -9.67 10.82
C ILE A 144 1.66 -9.94 10.08
N VAL A 145 2.62 -10.59 10.71
CA VAL A 145 3.92 -10.91 10.12
C VAL A 145 4.16 -12.41 10.11
N GLU A 146 4.83 -12.88 9.08
CA GLU A 146 5.23 -14.27 8.95
C GLU A 146 6.21 -14.69 10.07
N PRO A 147 6.14 -15.95 10.57
CA PRO A 147 7.15 -16.47 11.49
C PRO A 147 8.55 -16.42 10.88
N GLY A 148 9.54 -16.02 11.67
CA GLY A 148 10.91 -15.92 11.22
C GLY A 148 11.86 -15.62 12.38
N PRO A 149 13.17 -15.73 12.18
CA PRO A 149 14.16 -15.46 13.19
C PRO A 149 14.01 -14.05 13.78
N GLY A 150 13.79 -13.94 15.08
CA GLY A 150 13.64 -12.67 15.79
C GLY A 150 12.27 -11.99 15.68
N ASN A 151 11.36 -12.48 14.83
CA ASN A 151 10.08 -11.82 14.57
C ASN A 151 9.18 -11.71 15.82
N GLU A 152 9.22 -12.66 16.73
CA GLU A 152 8.52 -12.58 18.01
C GLU A 152 9.04 -11.41 18.88
N ALA A 153 10.36 -11.24 18.95
CA ALA A 153 10.96 -10.15 19.71
C ALA A 153 10.64 -8.77 19.06
N PHE A 154 10.69 -8.68 17.74
CA PHE A 154 10.28 -7.47 17.03
C PHE A 154 8.79 -7.18 17.23
N ALA A 155 7.91 -8.18 17.12
CA ALA A 155 6.48 -8.04 17.33
C ALA A 155 6.15 -7.55 18.76
N ALA A 156 6.84 -8.08 19.76
CA ALA A 156 6.70 -7.63 21.16
C ALA A 156 7.10 -6.14 21.30
N ALA A 157 8.18 -5.71 20.66
CA ALA A 157 8.63 -4.33 20.71
C ALA A 157 7.67 -3.37 19.99
N PHE A 158 7.09 -3.77 18.86
CA PHE A 158 6.05 -3.00 18.16
C PHE A 158 4.80 -2.89 19.03
N THR A 159 4.36 -3.98 19.63
CA THR A 159 3.19 -3.99 20.52
C THR A 159 3.40 -3.07 21.72
N ALA A 160 4.59 -3.07 22.31
CA ALA A 160 4.97 -2.13 23.39
C ALA A 160 4.96 -0.67 22.92
N ALA A 161 5.22 -0.40 21.63
CA ALA A 161 5.11 0.92 21.00
C ALA A 161 3.67 1.32 20.63
N GLY A 162 2.67 0.52 20.98
CA GLY A 162 1.26 0.74 20.65
C GLY A 162 0.89 0.36 19.21
N LEU A 163 1.68 -0.49 18.58
CA LEU A 163 1.47 -1.04 17.24
C LEU A 163 1.21 -2.55 17.38
N PRO A 164 -0.06 -3.00 17.40
CA PRO A 164 -0.36 -4.42 17.56
C PRO A 164 0.24 -5.27 16.44
N VAL A 165 1.03 -6.28 16.76
CA VAL A 165 1.62 -7.21 15.81
C VAL A 165 1.32 -8.64 16.22
N THR A 166 0.82 -9.42 15.27
CA THR A 166 0.63 -10.88 15.44
C THR A 166 1.61 -11.61 14.53
N VAL A 167 2.37 -12.56 15.09
CA VAL A 167 3.17 -13.49 14.28
C VAL A 167 2.28 -14.68 13.93
N SER A 168 2.12 -14.97 12.63
CA SER A 168 1.21 -16.01 12.16
C SER A 168 1.69 -16.67 10.87
N ALA A 169 1.55 -17.99 10.79
CA ALA A 169 1.76 -18.74 9.56
C ALA A 169 0.67 -18.47 8.49
N GLU A 170 -0.46 -17.87 8.89
CA GLU A 170 -1.60 -17.59 8.00
C GLU A 170 -1.46 -16.26 7.24
N VAL A 171 -0.26 -15.67 7.23
CA VAL A 171 0.00 -14.37 6.56
C VAL A 171 -0.40 -14.40 5.08
N THR A 172 -0.12 -15.50 4.38
CA THR A 172 -0.45 -15.62 2.95
C THR A 172 -1.96 -15.51 2.71
N GLY A 173 -2.78 -16.20 3.50
CA GLY A 173 -4.24 -16.10 3.41
C GLY A 173 -4.75 -14.69 3.73
N ALA A 174 -4.18 -14.05 4.74
CA ALA A 174 -4.52 -12.69 5.13
C ALA A 174 -4.10 -11.65 4.06
N LEU A 175 -2.94 -11.81 3.41
CA LEU A 175 -2.51 -10.99 2.27
C LEU A 175 -3.47 -11.12 1.09
N TRP A 176 -3.88 -12.34 0.75
CA TRP A 176 -4.85 -12.58 -0.31
C TRP A 176 -6.23 -12.02 0.01
N THR A 177 -6.70 -12.17 1.26
CA THR A 177 -7.96 -11.55 1.72
C THR A 177 -7.92 -10.03 1.51
N LYS A 178 -6.82 -9.39 1.91
CA LYS A 178 -6.61 -7.95 1.70
C LYS A 178 -6.51 -7.60 0.22
N LEU A 179 -5.85 -8.43 -0.60
CA LEU A 179 -5.78 -8.24 -2.06
C LEU A 179 -7.19 -8.24 -2.67
N VAL A 180 -8.04 -9.19 -2.30
CA VAL A 180 -9.43 -9.29 -2.81
C VAL A 180 -10.22 -8.03 -2.45
N ILE A 181 -10.14 -7.57 -1.20
CA ILE A 181 -10.77 -6.31 -0.77
C ILE A 181 -10.27 -5.14 -1.64
N ASN A 182 -8.95 -5.02 -1.84
CA ASN A 182 -8.38 -3.97 -2.66
C ASN A 182 -8.84 -4.06 -4.13
N CYS A 183 -8.92 -5.25 -4.71
CA CYS A 183 -9.41 -5.46 -6.08
C CYS A 183 -10.86 -5.01 -6.23
N ALA A 184 -11.71 -5.30 -5.24
CA ALA A 184 -13.13 -4.95 -5.25
C ALA A 184 -13.38 -3.44 -5.09
N TYR A 185 -12.50 -2.72 -4.36
CA TYR A 185 -12.73 -1.32 -4.01
C TYR A 185 -11.87 -0.32 -4.77
N ASN A 186 -10.57 -0.61 -4.95
CA ASN A 186 -9.60 0.42 -5.31
C ASN A 186 -9.81 0.94 -6.72
N ALA A 187 -10.02 0.07 -7.68
CA ALA A 187 -10.22 0.45 -9.07
C ALA A 187 -11.53 1.24 -9.26
N ILE A 188 -12.63 0.79 -8.63
CA ILE A 188 -13.94 1.45 -8.74
C ILE A 188 -13.85 2.86 -8.14
N SER A 189 -13.32 2.99 -6.92
CA SER A 189 -13.12 4.31 -6.28
C SER A 189 -12.27 5.24 -7.12
N ALA A 190 -11.23 4.72 -7.78
CA ALA A 190 -10.33 5.51 -8.62
C ALA A 190 -10.96 5.94 -9.95
N ILE A 191 -11.78 5.09 -10.56
CA ILE A 191 -12.47 5.38 -11.83
C ILE A 191 -13.61 6.37 -11.61
N ALA A 192 -14.43 6.11 -10.57
CA ALA A 192 -15.60 6.92 -10.25
C ALA A 192 -15.26 8.22 -9.49
N GLU A 193 -14.08 8.31 -8.87
CA GLU A 193 -13.68 9.40 -7.95
C GLU A 193 -14.65 9.56 -6.78
N LEU A 194 -15.18 8.43 -6.28
CA LEU A 194 -16.17 8.37 -5.21
C LEU A 194 -15.62 7.61 -3.99
N PRO A 195 -16.06 7.99 -2.77
CA PRO A 195 -15.77 7.24 -1.56
C PRO A 195 -16.57 5.92 -1.53
N TYR A 196 -16.11 5.00 -0.69
CA TYR A 196 -16.59 3.61 -0.64
C TYR A 196 -18.10 3.51 -0.42
N GLY A 197 -18.66 4.19 0.58
CA GLY A 197 -20.09 4.12 0.88
C GLY A 197 -20.98 4.67 -0.25
N VAL A 198 -20.47 5.61 -1.04
CA VAL A 198 -21.23 6.23 -2.13
C VAL A 198 -21.36 5.28 -3.32
N PHE A 199 -20.24 4.76 -3.85
CA PHE A 199 -20.32 3.94 -5.06
C PHE A 199 -20.93 2.55 -4.81
N VAL A 200 -20.77 1.99 -3.60
CA VAL A 200 -21.37 0.69 -3.25
C VAL A 200 -22.91 0.77 -3.20
N ALA A 201 -23.48 1.94 -2.97
CA ALA A 201 -24.94 2.14 -2.95
C ALA A 201 -25.57 2.16 -4.36
N GLU A 202 -24.76 2.28 -5.43
CA GLU A 202 -25.27 2.30 -6.81
C GLU A 202 -25.75 0.89 -7.24
N PRO A 203 -26.96 0.78 -7.84
CA PRO A 203 -27.48 -0.50 -8.34
C PRO A 203 -26.51 -1.18 -9.32
N GLY A 204 -26.25 -2.48 -9.12
CA GLY A 204 -25.35 -3.29 -9.95
C GLY A 204 -23.88 -3.22 -9.54
N VAL A 205 -23.45 -2.22 -8.76
CA VAL A 205 -22.05 -2.17 -8.27
C VAL A 205 -21.74 -3.32 -7.31
N PRO A 206 -22.62 -3.67 -6.33
CA PRO A 206 -22.37 -4.85 -5.49
C PRO A 206 -22.26 -6.16 -6.28
N ASP A 207 -23.01 -6.33 -7.36
CA ASP A 207 -22.94 -7.52 -8.21
C ASP A 207 -21.58 -7.58 -8.96
N MET A 208 -21.16 -6.44 -9.55
CA MET A 208 -19.83 -6.35 -10.17
C MET A 208 -18.69 -6.61 -9.16
N MET A 209 -18.82 -6.10 -7.93
CA MET A 209 -17.83 -6.36 -6.87
C MET A 209 -17.82 -7.87 -6.49
N ARG A 210 -18.97 -8.52 -6.49
CA ARG A 210 -19.06 -9.98 -6.27
C ARG A 210 -18.32 -10.73 -7.36
N ASP A 211 -18.49 -10.35 -8.64
CA ASP A 211 -17.78 -10.96 -9.76
C ASP A 211 -16.26 -10.81 -9.60
N VAL A 212 -15.78 -9.62 -9.19
CA VAL A 212 -14.35 -9.39 -8.86
C VAL A 212 -13.88 -10.36 -7.77
N VAL A 213 -14.66 -10.53 -6.70
CA VAL A 213 -14.32 -11.42 -5.58
C VAL A 213 -14.25 -12.88 -6.02
N GLU A 214 -15.24 -13.34 -6.82
CA GLU A 214 -15.26 -14.72 -7.30
C GLU A 214 -14.11 -15.02 -8.26
N GLU A 215 -13.73 -14.08 -9.15
CA GLU A 215 -12.53 -14.22 -9.98
C GLU A 215 -11.27 -14.34 -9.11
N CYS A 216 -11.11 -13.47 -8.09
CA CYS A 216 -10.00 -13.54 -7.16
C CYS A 216 -9.99 -14.88 -6.38
N ARG A 217 -11.15 -15.35 -5.93
CA ARG A 217 -11.30 -16.63 -5.23
C ARG A 217 -10.87 -17.79 -6.11
N ALA A 218 -11.27 -17.78 -7.38
CA ALA A 218 -10.89 -18.82 -8.34
C ALA A 218 -9.37 -18.85 -8.57
N VAL A 219 -8.73 -17.68 -8.70
CA VAL A 219 -7.27 -17.57 -8.85
C VAL A 219 -6.54 -18.03 -7.57
N ALA A 220 -7.03 -17.63 -6.38
CA ALA A 220 -6.47 -18.06 -5.11
C ALA A 220 -6.54 -19.60 -4.95
N SER A 221 -7.72 -20.18 -5.21
CA SER A 221 -7.94 -21.65 -5.16
C SER A 221 -7.02 -22.39 -6.12
N ALA A 222 -6.90 -21.92 -7.37
CA ALA A 222 -5.98 -22.49 -8.35
C ALA A 222 -4.49 -22.33 -7.97
N SER A 223 -4.19 -21.38 -7.07
CA SER A 223 -2.85 -21.17 -6.48
C SER A 223 -2.64 -21.98 -5.19
N GLY A 224 -3.61 -22.78 -4.75
CA GLY A 224 -3.55 -23.53 -3.49
C GLY A 224 -3.76 -22.68 -2.24
N ILE A 225 -4.32 -21.48 -2.38
CA ILE A 225 -4.56 -20.56 -1.27
C ILE A 225 -6.01 -20.67 -0.81
N ALA A 226 -6.20 -21.01 0.47
CA ALA A 226 -7.51 -20.99 1.11
C ALA A 226 -7.88 -19.54 1.50
N LEU A 227 -9.08 -19.12 1.13
CA LEU A 227 -9.67 -17.85 1.54
C LEU A 227 -10.83 -18.09 2.51
N PRO A 228 -11.13 -17.17 3.43
CA PRO A 228 -12.22 -17.32 4.36
C PRO A 228 -13.57 -17.52 3.66
N ASP A 229 -14.45 -18.35 4.25
CA ASP A 229 -15.81 -18.58 3.71
C ASP A 229 -16.65 -17.29 3.76
N ASP A 230 -16.46 -16.46 4.79
CA ASP A 230 -17.12 -15.18 5.00
C ASP A 230 -16.48 -14.00 4.25
N LEU A 231 -15.56 -14.28 3.29
CA LEU A 231 -14.82 -13.25 2.54
C LEU A 231 -15.76 -12.19 1.93
N TRP A 232 -16.90 -12.59 1.37
CA TRP A 232 -17.86 -11.62 0.81
C TRP A 232 -18.45 -10.71 1.88
N ASP A 233 -18.74 -11.21 3.06
CA ASP A 233 -19.23 -10.39 4.17
C ASP A 233 -18.15 -9.43 4.68
N GLN A 234 -16.89 -9.86 4.70
CA GLN A 234 -15.75 -8.98 5.00
C GLN A 234 -15.62 -7.86 3.95
N VAL A 235 -15.74 -8.17 2.66
CA VAL A 235 -15.75 -7.17 1.58
C VAL A 235 -16.88 -6.18 1.78
N ARG A 236 -18.10 -6.62 2.04
CA ARG A 236 -19.26 -5.75 2.27
C ARG A 236 -19.10 -4.83 3.48
N ALA A 237 -18.52 -5.34 4.57
CA ALA A 237 -18.31 -4.60 5.80
C ALA A 237 -17.42 -3.36 5.63
N ILE A 238 -16.54 -3.34 4.63
CA ILE A 238 -15.66 -2.20 4.35
C ILE A 238 -16.48 -0.94 4.02
N ALA A 239 -17.55 -1.05 3.24
CA ALA A 239 -18.38 0.09 2.86
C ALA A 239 -19.02 0.80 4.07
N SER A 240 -19.39 0.05 5.12
CA SER A 240 -20.00 0.62 6.33
C SER A 240 -18.96 1.10 7.35
N THR A 241 -17.79 0.44 7.42
CA THR A 241 -16.73 0.79 8.38
C THR A 241 -15.83 1.93 7.88
N MET A 242 -15.78 2.15 6.57
CA MET A 242 -14.91 3.11 5.90
C MET A 242 -15.70 3.95 4.86
N GLU A 243 -16.94 4.33 5.18
CA GLU A 243 -17.89 4.94 4.25
C GLU A 243 -17.32 6.14 3.48
N GLY A 244 -16.68 7.08 4.17
CA GLY A 244 -16.07 8.28 3.60
C GLY A 244 -14.69 8.08 2.99
N GLN A 245 -14.16 6.85 2.97
CA GLN A 245 -12.79 6.59 2.54
C GLN A 245 -12.67 6.55 1.01
N MET A 246 -11.65 7.23 0.49
CA MET A 246 -11.14 7.06 -0.87
C MET A 246 -10.03 6.03 -0.91
N SER A 247 -9.94 5.26 -1.98
CA SER A 247 -8.85 4.28 -2.13
C SER A 247 -7.48 4.94 -2.32
N SER A 248 -6.41 4.20 -1.98
CA SER A 248 -5.04 4.63 -2.27
C SER A 248 -4.82 4.86 -3.77
N THR A 249 -5.41 4.04 -4.63
CA THR A 249 -5.38 4.18 -6.09
C THR A 249 -6.03 5.50 -6.54
N ALA A 250 -7.20 5.85 -5.97
CA ALA A 250 -7.85 7.14 -6.24
C ALA A 250 -6.99 8.32 -5.78
N MET A 251 -6.38 8.23 -4.60
CA MET A 251 -5.49 9.26 -4.07
C MET A 251 -4.21 9.44 -4.91
N ASP A 252 -3.66 8.36 -5.46
CA ASP A 252 -2.50 8.43 -6.35
C ASP A 252 -2.87 9.11 -7.68
N LEU A 253 -3.98 8.73 -8.30
CA LEU A 253 -4.47 9.37 -9.53
C LEU A 253 -4.74 10.87 -9.35
N ALA A 254 -5.39 11.26 -8.24
CA ALA A 254 -5.67 12.65 -7.91
C ALA A 254 -4.38 13.50 -7.76
N ARG A 255 -3.27 12.85 -7.38
CA ARG A 255 -1.94 13.47 -7.24
C ARG A 255 -1.07 13.35 -8.50
N GLY A 256 -1.60 12.79 -9.59
CA GLY A 256 -0.84 12.52 -10.82
C GLY A 256 0.31 11.52 -10.62
N ARG A 257 0.16 10.59 -9.70
CA ARG A 257 1.18 9.57 -9.37
C ARG A 257 0.81 8.24 -10.01
N PRO A 258 1.79 7.40 -10.40
CA PRO A 258 1.55 6.02 -10.78
C PRO A 258 0.86 5.27 -9.64
N THR A 259 -0.13 4.45 -10.00
CA THR A 259 -0.85 3.61 -9.04
C THR A 259 -0.17 2.25 -8.88
N GLU A 260 -0.65 1.45 -7.92
CA GLU A 260 -0.22 0.06 -7.74
C GLU A 260 -1.20 -0.94 -8.40
N ILE A 261 -2.02 -0.52 -9.36
CA ILE A 261 -3.07 -1.35 -9.95
C ILE A 261 -2.53 -2.62 -10.61
N ASP A 262 -1.32 -2.58 -11.14
CA ASP A 262 -0.64 -3.74 -11.74
C ASP A 262 -0.34 -4.83 -10.69
N HIS A 263 -0.15 -4.45 -9.40
CA HIS A 263 0.08 -5.34 -8.26
C HIS A 263 -1.19 -5.69 -7.49
N LEU A 264 -2.35 -5.21 -7.92
CA LEU A 264 -3.68 -5.51 -7.38
C LEU A 264 -4.48 -6.30 -8.43
N ASN A 265 -5.44 -5.67 -9.10
CA ASN A 265 -6.20 -6.32 -10.17
C ASN A 265 -5.28 -6.91 -11.27
N GLY A 266 -4.17 -6.23 -11.59
CA GLY A 266 -3.17 -6.69 -12.56
C GLY A 266 -2.48 -7.99 -12.14
N TYR A 267 -2.16 -8.15 -10.85
CA TYR A 267 -1.63 -9.42 -10.33
C TYR A 267 -2.63 -10.57 -10.53
N VAL A 268 -3.91 -10.34 -10.17
CA VAL A 268 -4.98 -11.35 -10.35
C VAL A 268 -5.13 -11.74 -11.82
N VAL A 269 -5.10 -10.76 -12.73
CA VAL A 269 -5.19 -10.99 -14.19
C VAL A 269 -4.01 -11.82 -14.69
N THR A 270 -2.80 -11.44 -14.31
CA THR A 270 -1.57 -12.14 -14.75
C THR A 270 -1.50 -13.57 -14.21
N LYS A 271 -1.79 -13.72 -12.90
CA LYS A 271 -1.78 -15.02 -12.24
C LYS A 271 -2.90 -15.92 -12.78
N GLY A 272 -4.10 -15.36 -12.99
CA GLY A 272 -5.23 -16.07 -13.59
C GLY A 272 -4.89 -16.59 -14.98
N ALA A 273 -4.31 -15.77 -15.84
CA ALA A 273 -3.88 -16.18 -17.17
C ALA A 273 -2.86 -17.34 -17.13
N ALA A 274 -1.90 -17.27 -16.21
CA ALA A 274 -0.90 -18.32 -16.04
C ALA A 274 -1.50 -19.67 -15.54
N LEU A 275 -2.64 -19.61 -14.84
CA LEU A 275 -3.34 -20.77 -14.28
C LEU A 275 -4.55 -21.21 -15.11
N GLY A 276 -4.84 -20.55 -16.23
CA GLY A 276 -6.01 -20.85 -17.06
C GLY A 276 -7.35 -20.40 -16.44
N VAL A 277 -7.34 -19.46 -15.49
CA VAL A 277 -8.51 -18.91 -14.83
C VAL A 277 -8.89 -17.57 -15.48
N ALA A 278 -10.13 -17.46 -15.98
CA ALA A 278 -10.64 -16.24 -16.56
C ALA A 278 -10.90 -15.15 -15.50
N THR A 279 -10.48 -13.92 -15.79
CA THR A 279 -10.63 -12.78 -14.86
C THR A 279 -11.10 -11.51 -15.63
N PRO A 280 -12.25 -11.58 -16.34
CA PRO A 280 -12.68 -10.51 -17.24
C PRO A 280 -12.99 -9.20 -16.52
N VAL A 281 -13.60 -9.23 -15.33
CA VAL A 281 -13.95 -8.00 -14.59
C VAL A 281 -12.70 -7.34 -13.99
N ASN A 282 -11.82 -8.10 -13.36
CA ASN A 282 -10.52 -7.57 -12.91
C ASN A 282 -9.72 -6.96 -14.07
N ARG A 283 -9.71 -7.61 -15.24
CA ARG A 283 -9.05 -7.12 -16.44
C ARG A 283 -9.65 -5.80 -16.95
N ALA A 284 -10.99 -5.68 -16.96
CA ALA A 284 -11.66 -4.45 -17.35
C ALA A 284 -11.31 -3.29 -16.39
N LEU A 285 -11.37 -3.52 -15.09
CA LEU A 285 -11.02 -2.54 -14.06
C LEU A 285 -9.55 -2.11 -14.16
N LEU A 286 -8.62 -3.05 -14.34
CA LEU A 286 -7.20 -2.78 -14.59
C LEU A 286 -7.03 -1.81 -15.77
N LEU A 287 -7.61 -2.14 -16.92
CA LEU A 287 -7.47 -1.33 -18.14
C LEU A 287 -8.06 0.08 -17.99
N LEU A 288 -9.19 0.20 -17.30
CA LEU A 288 -9.82 1.51 -17.04
C LEU A 288 -8.93 2.39 -16.14
N VAL A 289 -8.32 1.83 -15.09
CA VAL A 289 -7.38 2.60 -14.26
C VAL A 289 -6.13 2.98 -15.06
N LYS A 290 -5.58 2.07 -15.88
CA LYS A 290 -4.43 2.40 -16.77
C LYS A 290 -4.76 3.51 -17.76
N LEU A 291 -5.97 3.56 -18.28
CA LEU A 291 -6.43 4.67 -19.15
C LEU A 291 -6.53 5.99 -18.36
N ARG A 292 -7.00 5.95 -17.11
CA ARG A 292 -7.01 7.12 -16.22
C ARG A 292 -5.60 7.62 -15.91
N GLU A 293 -4.63 6.74 -15.66
CA GLU A 293 -3.21 7.11 -15.49
C GLU A 293 -2.68 7.86 -16.71
N ARG A 294 -2.93 7.35 -17.92
CA ARG A 294 -2.50 7.99 -19.16
C ARG A 294 -3.16 9.36 -19.36
N ALA A 295 -4.45 9.48 -19.08
CA ALA A 295 -5.17 10.75 -19.15
C ALA A 295 -4.62 11.78 -18.14
N ALA A 296 -4.30 11.36 -16.92
CA ALA A 296 -3.68 12.20 -15.90
C ALA A 296 -2.27 12.67 -16.31
N ALA A 297 -1.50 11.81 -16.97
CA ALA A 297 -0.18 12.15 -17.53
C ALA A 297 -0.23 13.08 -18.76
N GLY A 298 -1.42 13.50 -19.20
CA GLY A 298 -1.59 14.44 -20.33
C GLY A 298 -1.52 13.80 -21.70
N VAL A 299 -1.40 12.48 -21.81
CA VAL A 299 -1.45 11.76 -23.07
C VAL A 299 -2.90 11.77 -23.58
N GLY A 300 -3.21 12.51 -24.64
CA GLY A 300 -4.55 12.58 -25.24
C GLY A 300 -5.29 13.91 -25.05
N ARG A 301 -4.66 14.95 -24.48
CA ARG A 301 -5.29 16.29 -24.30
C ARG A 301 -5.58 17.06 -25.60
N SER A 302 -5.33 16.50 -26.79
CA SER A 302 -5.62 17.15 -28.09
C SER A 302 -7.11 17.17 -28.43
N PHE A 303 -7.99 16.48 -27.72
CA PHE A 303 -9.42 16.48 -27.95
C PHE A 303 -10.15 17.41 -26.96
N ARG A 304 -9.98 18.74 -27.11
CA ARG A 304 -10.94 19.72 -26.58
C ARG A 304 -12.00 19.97 -27.67
N PRO A 305 -13.28 19.63 -27.45
CA PRO A 305 -14.32 20.11 -28.33
C PRO A 305 -14.28 21.66 -28.35
N ALA A 306 -14.25 22.24 -29.52
CA ALA A 306 -14.27 23.70 -29.67
C ALA A 306 -15.50 24.25 -28.91
N ARG A 307 -15.27 25.22 -28.02
CA ARG A 307 -16.39 25.95 -27.40
C ARG A 307 -17.24 26.56 -28.50
N PRO A 308 -18.58 26.41 -28.49
CA PRO A 308 -19.44 27.09 -29.45
C PRO A 308 -19.20 28.60 -29.32
N ARG A 309 -18.95 29.26 -30.45
CA ARG A 309 -18.84 30.72 -30.50
C ARG A 309 -20.17 31.32 -30.05
N PRO A 310 -20.16 32.38 -29.21
CA PRO A 310 -21.37 33.06 -28.85
C PRO A 310 -22.01 33.62 -30.15
N SER A 311 -23.28 33.28 -30.39
CA SER A 311 -24.05 33.81 -31.46
C SER A 311 -24.20 35.31 -31.26
N HIS A 312 -23.63 36.13 -32.17
CA HIS A 312 -23.96 37.54 -32.29
C HIS A 312 -25.46 37.63 -32.60
N ARG A 313 -26.24 38.20 -31.71
CA ARG A 313 -27.59 38.69 -32.03
C ARG A 313 -27.38 40.03 -32.78
N PRO A 314 -27.94 40.20 -33.96
CA PRO A 314 -28.03 41.54 -34.58
C PRO A 314 -29.05 42.37 -33.80
N SER A 315 -28.69 43.61 -33.57
CA SER A 315 -29.48 44.68 -32.99
C SER A 315 -30.65 45.10 -33.92
#